data_ca4f1c61edd2d250c54902a284e7a819
#
_entry.id   ca4f1c61edd2d250c54902a284e7a819
#
_cell.length_a   1.000
_cell.length_b   1.000
_cell.length_c   1.000
_cell.angle_alpha   90.00
_cell.angle_beta   90.00
_cell.angle_gamma   90.00
#
_symmetry.space_group_name_H-M   'P 1'
#
loop_
_entity.id
_entity.type
_entity.pdbx_description
1 polymer ?
#
loop_
_entity_poly.entity_id
_entity_poly.type
_entity_poly.pdbx_seq_one_letter_code
_entity_poly.pdbx_strand_id
1 'polypeptide(L)'
;MKRKSIKIISLLFALIIIISSSVVSAGAISYPNDVKTQSDSILLVNMDTGQVVFEKDADSKRYPASTTKIMTYIIVAENIDDFENTRVPIKQSVLDVLKDTGSSLASVEDHVGKDMSVIDLLYSMMVPSGNDAAMVLADYVGGGNVDSFVKLMNDKAKELGCENTHFENPDGLHNDNHYTTARDMYKITTYALTLPKFAEITNTTAYTCEGDDYPLVTTNYLIDPNNGGDYYYMYAKGIKTGTTDQAGRCLVTTASADGYSYIAVLLHAPYKEGVSEEYGTMTDAADLFRWALTSLELETVATSSTPVCEEKVNLAWGKDSVLLVPEKNLSAIVPKDLEKDELIIETDVPESIDAPIDTDTVVGTATIYYQGSDGKKQEVAKVNLVSSEKIEMSGILFVLNVITTVFKSYWFLVIIGIIAIILICYFISSKINKKRSKKNRKVKHYRNL
;
A
#
# COMPACT_ATOMS: atom_id res chain seq x y z
N MET A 1 35.55 12.30 -22.72
CA MET A 1 35.28 12.49 -21.28
C MET A 1 33.90 13.11 -20.95
N LYS A 2 33.22 13.87 -21.83
CA LYS A 2 31.93 14.53 -21.54
C LYS A 2 30.69 13.63 -21.48
N ARG A 3 30.70 12.40 -22.03
CA ARG A 3 29.55 11.47 -22.02
C ARG A 3 29.37 10.62 -20.75
N LYS A 4 30.42 10.49 -19.90
CA LYS A 4 30.35 9.72 -18.66
C LYS A 4 29.80 10.56 -17.48
N SER A 5 30.03 11.86 -17.47
CA SER A 5 29.58 12.77 -16.41
C SER A 5 28.05 12.98 -16.43
N ILE A 6 27.45 13.00 -17.63
CA ILE A 6 25.97 13.19 -17.75
C ILE A 6 25.20 11.94 -17.25
N LYS A 7 25.76 10.74 -17.45
CA LYS A 7 25.13 9.50 -16.95
C LYS A 7 25.20 9.35 -15.42
N ILE A 8 26.21 9.92 -14.78
CA ILE A 8 26.34 9.89 -13.30
C ILE A 8 25.39 10.90 -12.65
N ILE A 9 25.17 12.05 -13.27
CA ILE A 9 24.22 13.06 -12.78
C ILE A 9 22.78 12.57 -12.96
N SER A 10 22.43 11.90 -14.07
CA SER A 10 21.09 11.33 -14.25
C SER A 10 20.85 10.11 -13.35
N LEU A 11 21.88 9.36 -12.96
CA LEU A 11 21.76 8.26 -12.02
C LEU A 11 21.58 8.74 -10.57
N LEU A 12 22.19 9.86 -10.19
CA LEU A 12 22.00 10.51 -8.90
C LEU A 12 20.61 11.16 -8.78
N PHE A 13 20.06 11.72 -9.86
CA PHE A 13 18.68 12.22 -9.88
C PHE A 13 17.64 11.10 -9.85
N ALA A 14 17.90 9.95 -10.50
CA ALA A 14 17.02 8.78 -10.44
C ALA A 14 17.05 8.10 -9.05
N LEU A 15 18.14 8.23 -8.28
CA LEU A 15 18.25 7.67 -6.93
C LEU A 15 17.54 8.50 -5.87
N ILE A 16 17.23 9.78 -6.14
CA ILE A 16 16.50 10.68 -5.22
C ILE A 16 14.97 10.51 -5.36
N ILE A 17 14.49 9.94 -6.45
CA ILE A 17 13.03 9.72 -6.69
C ILE A 17 12.52 8.40 -6.07
N ILE A 18 13.39 7.51 -5.59
CA ILE A 18 13.00 6.23 -4.97
C ILE A 18 12.86 6.32 -3.42
N ILE A 19 13.03 7.49 -2.85
CA ILE A 19 12.85 7.67 -1.40
C ILE A 19 11.63 8.55 -1.17
N SER A 20 10.45 7.99 -1.11
CA SER A 20 9.37 8.29 -0.19
C SER A 20 8.00 7.76 -0.65
N SER A 21 7.89 6.45 -0.70
CA SER A 21 6.64 5.84 -0.29
C SER A 21 6.90 5.09 1.03
N SER A 22 7.35 5.80 2.04
CA SER A 22 7.05 5.39 3.40
C SER A 22 5.54 5.50 3.51
N VAL A 23 4.85 4.38 3.29
CA VAL A 23 3.55 4.16 3.89
C VAL A 23 3.82 4.29 5.39
N VAL A 24 3.68 5.50 5.91
CA VAL A 24 3.50 5.69 7.34
C VAL A 24 2.25 4.86 7.61
N SER A 25 2.41 3.76 8.34
CA SER A 25 1.29 3.07 8.93
C SER A 25 0.58 4.12 9.78
N ALA A 26 -0.43 4.75 9.22
CA ALA A 26 -1.33 5.58 9.99
C ALA A 26 -1.83 4.66 11.11
N GLY A 27 -1.57 5.00 12.36
CA GLY A 27 -2.08 4.24 13.48
C GLY A 27 -3.59 4.10 13.26
N ALA A 28 -4.14 2.90 13.47
CA ALA A 28 -5.55 2.67 13.23
C ALA A 28 -6.39 3.65 14.01
N ILE A 29 -7.34 4.24 13.33
CA ILE A 29 -8.31 5.12 13.95
C ILE A 29 -9.25 4.22 14.74
N SER A 30 -9.31 4.44 16.03
CA SER A 30 -10.30 3.81 16.89
C SER A 30 -11.46 4.78 17.10
N TYR A 31 -12.40 4.80 16.17
CA TYR A 31 -13.65 5.50 16.43
C TYR A 31 -14.42 4.81 17.58
N PRO A 32 -15.09 5.59 18.44
CA PRO A 32 -15.94 5.02 19.46
C PRO A 32 -16.96 4.06 18.86
N ASN A 33 -16.99 2.83 19.34
CA ASN A 33 -17.99 1.85 18.96
C ASN A 33 -18.22 0.87 20.10
N ASP A 34 -19.41 0.27 20.14
CA ASP A 34 -19.80 -0.74 21.11
C ASP A 34 -19.70 -2.18 20.56
N VAL A 35 -19.08 -2.37 19.39
CA VAL A 35 -18.99 -3.67 18.73
C VAL A 35 -18.06 -4.60 19.53
N LYS A 36 -18.62 -5.68 20.02
CA LYS A 36 -17.87 -6.74 20.68
C LYS A 36 -17.51 -7.82 19.68
N THR A 37 -16.23 -8.12 19.58
CA THR A 37 -15.71 -9.08 18.61
C THR A 37 -15.12 -10.32 19.29
N GLN A 38 -15.34 -11.48 18.67
CA GLN A 38 -14.79 -12.76 19.08
C GLN A 38 -13.44 -13.05 18.39
N SER A 39 -13.20 -12.50 17.18
CA SER A 39 -11.95 -12.66 16.45
C SER A 39 -10.81 -11.95 17.17
N ASP A 40 -9.64 -12.57 17.22
CA ASP A 40 -8.45 -12.02 17.86
C ASP A 40 -7.72 -10.98 17.02
N SER A 41 -7.75 -11.14 15.70
CA SER A 41 -7.10 -10.21 14.78
C SER A 41 -8.09 -9.75 13.72
N ILE A 42 -8.30 -8.43 13.63
CA ILE A 42 -9.31 -7.82 12.75
C ILE A 42 -8.72 -6.60 12.06
N LEU A 43 -9.07 -6.43 10.79
CA LEU A 43 -8.86 -5.19 10.05
C LEU A 43 -10.12 -4.88 9.24
N LEU A 44 -10.70 -3.69 9.44
CA LEU A 44 -11.81 -3.15 8.63
C LEU A 44 -11.34 -1.89 7.90
N VAL A 45 -11.43 -1.90 6.59
CA VAL A 45 -10.95 -0.81 5.73
C VAL A 45 -12.09 -0.33 4.84
N ASN A 46 -12.27 0.98 4.71
CA ASN A 46 -13.10 1.56 3.67
C ASN A 46 -12.35 1.45 2.33
N MET A 47 -12.96 0.79 1.35
CA MET A 47 -12.30 0.48 0.07
C MET A 47 -12.18 1.70 -0.85
N ASP A 48 -13.03 2.71 -0.67
CA ASP A 48 -13.07 3.89 -1.53
C ASP A 48 -11.94 4.88 -1.18
N THR A 49 -11.58 4.96 0.11
CA THR A 49 -10.54 5.86 0.62
C THR A 49 -9.24 5.14 1.01
N GLY A 50 -9.27 3.83 1.23
CA GLY A 50 -8.17 3.06 1.81
C GLY A 50 -7.99 3.27 3.32
N GLN A 51 -8.91 3.99 3.98
CA GLN A 51 -8.82 4.30 5.39
C GLN A 51 -9.18 3.10 6.25
N VAL A 52 -8.31 2.75 7.21
CA VAL A 52 -8.61 1.79 8.26
C VAL A 52 -9.59 2.45 9.24
N VAL A 53 -10.76 1.86 9.43
CA VAL A 53 -11.80 2.40 10.32
C VAL A 53 -11.94 1.60 11.63
N PHE A 54 -11.44 0.36 11.64
CA PHE A 54 -11.35 -0.47 12.84
C PHE A 54 -10.17 -1.45 12.71
N GLU A 55 -9.38 -1.60 13.75
CA GLU A 55 -8.39 -2.69 13.84
C GLU A 55 -8.28 -3.23 15.26
N LYS A 56 -7.90 -4.50 15.32
CA LYS A 56 -7.57 -5.22 16.55
C LYS A 56 -6.45 -6.20 16.23
N ASP A 57 -5.28 -6.04 16.80
CA ASP A 57 -4.11 -6.91 16.58
C ASP A 57 -3.85 -7.27 15.11
N ALA A 58 -4.06 -6.28 14.18
CA ALA A 58 -4.06 -6.51 12.75
C ALA A 58 -2.71 -6.97 12.18
N ASP A 59 -1.61 -6.71 12.89
CA ASP A 59 -0.24 -7.07 12.51
C ASP A 59 0.28 -8.33 13.22
N SER A 60 -0.54 -8.94 14.09
CA SER A 60 -0.22 -10.19 14.78
C SER A 60 -0.26 -11.36 13.79
N LYS A 61 0.79 -12.20 13.79
CA LYS A 61 0.84 -13.41 12.97
C LYS A 61 -0.24 -14.39 13.41
N ARG A 62 -1.03 -14.87 12.44
CA ARG A 62 -2.07 -15.86 12.61
C ARG A 62 -1.99 -16.90 11.51
N TYR A 63 -2.53 -18.08 11.73
CA TYR A 63 -2.69 -19.09 10.71
C TYR A 63 -3.88 -18.72 9.82
N PRO A 64 -3.71 -18.67 8.47
CA PRO A 64 -4.76 -18.20 7.56
C PRO A 64 -5.85 -19.25 7.30
N ALA A 65 -5.59 -20.53 7.54
CA ALA A 65 -6.42 -21.63 7.04
C ALA A 65 -6.73 -21.45 5.54
N SER A 66 -7.93 -21.81 5.09
CA SER A 66 -8.33 -21.73 3.67
C SER A 66 -8.45 -20.30 3.10
N THR A 67 -8.23 -19.22 3.88
CA THR A 67 -8.08 -17.90 3.27
C THR A 67 -6.81 -17.81 2.41
N THR A 68 -5.86 -18.72 2.59
CA THR A 68 -4.71 -18.99 1.71
C THR A 68 -5.09 -19.09 0.24
N LYS A 69 -6.27 -19.67 -0.08
CA LYS A 69 -6.75 -19.88 -1.44
C LYS A 69 -6.96 -18.58 -2.23
N ILE A 70 -7.01 -17.43 -1.56
CA ILE A 70 -6.98 -16.12 -2.21
C ILE A 70 -5.64 -15.92 -2.93
N MET A 71 -4.51 -16.26 -2.29
CA MET A 71 -3.20 -16.21 -2.95
C MET A 71 -3.07 -17.27 -4.05
N THR A 72 -3.61 -18.47 -3.83
CA THR A 72 -3.64 -19.52 -4.85
C THR A 72 -4.39 -19.05 -6.09
N TYR A 73 -5.53 -18.38 -5.91
CA TYR A 73 -6.27 -17.75 -7.02
C TYR A 73 -5.42 -16.73 -7.78
N ILE A 74 -4.73 -15.86 -7.08
CA ILE A 74 -3.84 -14.84 -7.69
C ILE A 74 -2.83 -15.50 -8.61
N ILE A 75 -2.12 -16.53 -8.11
CA ILE A 75 -1.07 -17.19 -8.90
C ILE A 75 -1.67 -17.89 -10.12
N VAL A 76 -2.83 -18.53 -9.98
CA VAL A 76 -3.53 -19.14 -11.12
C VAL A 76 -3.91 -18.08 -12.16
N ALA A 77 -4.53 -16.97 -11.72
CA ALA A 77 -5.01 -15.91 -12.59
C ALA A 77 -3.88 -15.14 -13.32
N GLU A 78 -2.70 -15.08 -12.74
CA GLU A 78 -1.53 -14.45 -13.39
C GLU A 78 -0.81 -15.37 -14.40
N ASN A 79 -1.08 -16.67 -14.36
CA ASN A 79 -0.40 -17.65 -15.22
C ASN A 79 -1.32 -18.28 -16.26
N ILE A 80 -2.64 -18.05 -16.20
CA ILE A 80 -3.63 -18.62 -17.12
C ILE A 80 -4.60 -17.51 -17.56
N ASP A 81 -4.62 -17.20 -18.85
CA ASP A 81 -5.48 -16.14 -19.42
C ASP A 81 -6.90 -16.62 -19.74
N ASP A 82 -7.06 -17.90 -20.14
CA ASP A 82 -8.33 -18.47 -20.59
C ASP A 82 -8.81 -19.56 -19.63
N PHE A 83 -9.62 -19.17 -18.66
CA PHE A 83 -10.13 -20.10 -17.62
C PHE A 83 -11.15 -21.09 -18.16
N GLU A 84 -11.95 -20.70 -19.14
CA GLU A 84 -13.04 -21.51 -19.70
C GLU A 84 -12.51 -22.65 -20.60
N ASN A 85 -11.49 -22.38 -21.41
CA ASN A 85 -11.00 -23.33 -22.40
C ASN A 85 -9.74 -24.09 -21.97
N THR A 86 -8.99 -23.58 -20.99
CA THR A 86 -7.82 -24.30 -20.46
C THR A 86 -8.27 -25.53 -19.69
N ARG A 87 -7.79 -26.72 -20.11
CA ARG A 87 -8.11 -28.00 -19.52
C ARG A 87 -6.95 -28.55 -18.69
N VAL A 88 -7.25 -28.98 -17.47
CA VAL A 88 -6.28 -29.46 -16.49
C VAL A 88 -6.54 -30.96 -16.23
N PRO A 89 -5.56 -31.86 -16.47
CA PRO A 89 -5.71 -33.28 -16.22
C PRO A 89 -5.75 -33.57 -14.72
N ILE A 90 -6.80 -34.29 -14.29
CA ILE A 90 -6.96 -34.70 -12.90
C ILE A 90 -6.20 -36.00 -12.65
N LYS A 91 -5.14 -35.90 -11.81
CA LYS A 91 -4.24 -37.00 -11.49
C LYS A 91 -4.49 -37.52 -10.06
N GLN A 92 -4.69 -38.79 -9.88
CA GLN A 92 -4.87 -39.41 -8.56
C GLN A 92 -3.69 -39.11 -7.62
N SER A 93 -2.44 -39.12 -8.15
CA SER A 93 -1.23 -38.86 -7.35
C SER A 93 -1.17 -37.46 -6.71
N VAL A 94 -1.86 -36.49 -7.31
CA VAL A 94 -1.96 -35.11 -6.75
C VAL A 94 -2.95 -35.09 -5.58
N LEU A 95 -4.02 -35.89 -5.66
CA LEU A 95 -5.06 -35.95 -4.65
C LEU A 95 -4.69 -36.85 -3.46
N ASP A 96 -3.81 -37.82 -3.68
CA ASP A 96 -3.40 -38.80 -2.65
C ASP A 96 -2.74 -38.13 -1.42
N VAL A 97 -2.15 -36.96 -1.57
CA VAL A 97 -1.53 -36.19 -0.47
C VAL A 97 -2.56 -35.63 0.53
N LEU A 98 -3.83 -35.57 0.14
CA LEU A 98 -4.92 -35.07 0.98
C LEU A 98 -5.64 -36.19 1.74
N LYS A 99 -5.30 -37.47 1.50
CA LYS A 99 -5.90 -38.59 2.21
C LYS A 99 -5.63 -38.51 3.71
N ASP A 100 -6.66 -38.76 4.48
CA ASP A 100 -6.63 -38.78 5.96
C ASP A 100 -6.24 -37.42 6.61
N THR A 101 -6.28 -36.32 5.84
CA THR A 101 -5.97 -34.97 6.38
C THR A 101 -7.18 -34.27 6.99
N GLY A 102 -8.41 -34.81 6.83
CA GLY A 102 -9.64 -34.11 7.22
C GLY A 102 -9.94 -32.87 6.36
N SER A 103 -9.37 -32.80 5.16
CA SER A 103 -9.52 -31.68 4.22
C SER A 103 -10.94 -31.52 3.71
N SER A 104 -11.36 -30.28 3.47
CA SER A 104 -12.54 -29.98 2.65
C SER A 104 -12.25 -30.37 1.20
N LEU A 105 -13.10 -31.14 0.58
CA LEU A 105 -12.98 -31.61 -0.80
C LEU A 105 -14.18 -31.13 -1.63
N ALA A 106 -13.94 -30.86 -2.90
CA ALA A 106 -14.95 -30.43 -3.88
C ALA A 106 -15.29 -31.54 -4.88
N SER A 107 -15.07 -32.81 -4.53
CA SER A 107 -15.32 -34.00 -5.37
C SER A 107 -14.52 -34.01 -6.69
N VAL A 108 -13.36 -33.35 -6.75
CA VAL A 108 -12.48 -33.39 -7.94
C VAL A 108 -11.98 -34.80 -8.22
N GLU A 109 -11.98 -35.71 -7.21
CA GLU A 109 -11.61 -37.12 -7.37
C GLU A 109 -12.53 -37.85 -8.35
N ASP A 110 -13.80 -37.47 -8.50
CA ASP A 110 -14.73 -38.05 -9.45
C ASP A 110 -14.35 -37.84 -10.92
N HIS A 111 -13.42 -36.91 -11.15
CA HIS A 111 -12.89 -36.58 -12.48
C HIS A 111 -11.50 -37.17 -12.75
N VAL A 112 -10.95 -38.03 -11.89
CA VAL A 112 -9.65 -38.66 -12.11
C VAL A 112 -9.58 -39.38 -13.46
N GLY A 113 -8.52 -39.08 -14.22
CA GLY A 113 -8.34 -39.61 -15.59
C GLY A 113 -9.10 -38.84 -16.67
N LYS A 114 -9.77 -37.72 -16.31
CA LYS A 114 -10.38 -36.74 -17.21
C LYS A 114 -9.72 -35.37 -17.00
N ASP A 115 -10.09 -34.42 -17.83
CA ASP A 115 -9.70 -33.02 -17.68
C ASP A 115 -10.88 -32.20 -17.16
N MET A 116 -10.60 -31.25 -16.23
CA MET A 116 -11.52 -30.20 -15.82
C MET A 116 -11.10 -28.86 -16.40
N SER A 117 -12.05 -27.94 -16.59
CA SER A 117 -11.71 -26.54 -16.92
C SER A 117 -11.10 -25.82 -15.73
N VAL A 118 -10.23 -24.82 -16.00
CA VAL A 118 -9.69 -23.99 -14.93
C VAL A 118 -10.80 -23.24 -14.21
N ILE A 119 -11.85 -22.80 -14.93
CA ILE A 119 -13.00 -22.12 -14.30
C ILE A 119 -13.73 -23.02 -13.31
N ASP A 120 -13.98 -24.30 -13.65
CA ASP A 120 -14.61 -25.27 -12.72
C ASP A 120 -13.74 -25.51 -11.49
N LEU A 121 -12.42 -25.64 -11.69
CA LEU A 121 -11.48 -25.82 -10.58
C LEU A 121 -11.40 -24.56 -9.68
N LEU A 122 -11.50 -23.35 -10.24
CA LEU A 122 -11.56 -22.11 -9.45
C LEU A 122 -12.84 -22.02 -8.63
N TYR A 123 -14.00 -22.39 -9.20
CA TYR A 123 -15.24 -22.51 -8.44
C TYR A 123 -15.16 -23.59 -7.37
N SER A 124 -14.61 -24.77 -7.69
CA SER A 124 -14.39 -25.85 -6.74
C SER A 124 -13.46 -25.45 -5.58
N MET A 125 -12.45 -24.65 -5.86
CA MET A 125 -11.53 -24.14 -4.85
C MET A 125 -12.15 -23.06 -3.94
N MET A 126 -12.89 -22.12 -4.51
CA MET A 126 -13.34 -20.94 -3.78
C MET A 126 -14.70 -21.13 -3.10
N VAL A 127 -15.68 -21.76 -3.75
CA VAL A 127 -17.05 -21.89 -3.25
C VAL A 127 -17.14 -22.88 -2.08
N PRO A 128 -16.91 -24.20 -2.25
CA PRO A 128 -16.91 -25.15 -1.14
C PRO A 128 -15.59 -25.22 -0.39
N SER A 129 -14.59 -24.41 -0.79
CA SER A 129 -13.26 -24.44 -0.20
C SER A 129 -12.43 -25.70 -0.49
N GLY A 130 -12.58 -26.31 -1.70
CA GLY A 130 -11.91 -27.55 -2.07
C GLY A 130 -10.39 -27.47 -2.01
N ASN A 131 -9.76 -28.31 -1.18
CA ASN A 131 -8.31 -28.46 -1.12
C ASN A 131 -7.79 -29.25 -2.33
N ASP A 132 -8.58 -30.21 -2.80
CA ASP A 132 -8.33 -30.98 -4.00
C ASP A 132 -8.18 -30.11 -5.25
N ALA A 133 -9.11 -29.17 -5.47
CA ALA A 133 -9.02 -28.21 -6.56
C ALA A 133 -7.78 -27.30 -6.42
N ALA A 134 -7.46 -26.84 -5.21
CA ALA A 134 -6.27 -26.03 -4.96
C ALA A 134 -4.97 -26.76 -5.31
N MET A 135 -4.87 -28.04 -4.90
CA MET A 135 -3.70 -28.89 -5.20
C MET A 135 -3.55 -29.16 -6.70
N VAL A 136 -4.66 -29.44 -7.40
CA VAL A 136 -4.66 -29.68 -8.86
C VAL A 136 -4.21 -28.43 -9.62
N LEU A 137 -4.73 -27.26 -9.26
CA LEU A 137 -4.32 -25.99 -9.86
C LEU A 137 -2.85 -25.69 -9.58
N ALA A 138 -2.38 -25.96 -8.36
CA ALA A 138 -0.99 -25.76 -7.98
C ALA A 138 -0.03 -26.73 -8.70
N ASP A 139 -0.40 -28.02 -8.87
CA ASP A 139 0.37 -28.98 -9.67
C ASP A 139 0.47 -28.52 -11.13
N TYR A 140 -0.65 -28.07 -11.70
CA TYR A 140 -0.69 -27.64 -13.10
C TYR A 140 0.18 -26.40 -13.36
N VAL A 141 -0.02 -25.32 -12.61
CA VAL A 141 0.73 -24.08 -12.76
C VAL A 141 2.19 -24.23 -12.33
N GLY A 142 2.45 -25.07 -11.33
CA GLY A 142 3.80 -25.41 -10.87
C GLY A 142 4.57 -26.35 -11.80
N GLY A 143 3.98 -26.76 -12.96
CA GLY A 143 4.61 -27.65 -13.93
C GLY A 143 4.81 -29.09 -13.41
N GLY A 144 3.92 -29.59 -12.57
CA GLY A 144 4.00 -30.90 -11.91
C GLY A 144 4.75 -30.86 -10.57
N ASN A 145 4.99 -29.67 -10.02
CA ASN A 145 5.69 -29.50 -8.75
C ASN A 145 5.02 -28.40 -7.90
N VAL A 146 4.30 -28.80 -6.86
CA VAL A 146 3.60 -27.91 -5.93
C VAL A 146 4.57 -26.97 -5.19
N ASP A 147 5.80 -27.39 -4.87
CA ASP A 147 6.78 -26.52 -4.21
C ASP A 147 7.15 -25.33 -5.09
N SER A 148 7.20 -25.52 -6.42
CA SER A 148 7.41 -24.43 -7.37
C SER A 148 6.26 -23.42 -7.34
N PHE A 149 5.02 -23.88 -7.19
CA PHE A 149 3.85 -23.03 -7.02
C PHE A 149 3.89 -22.26 -5.68
N VAL A 150 4.23 -22.93 -4.59
CA VAL A 150 4.38 -22.29 -3.26
C VAL A 150 5.45 -21.22 -3.29
N LYS A 151 6.53 -21.45 -4.05
CA LYS A 151 7.53 -20.40 -4.26
C LYS A 151 6.93 -19.17 -4.93
N LEU A 152 6.09 -19.31 -5.97
CA LEU A 152 5.39 -18.21 -6.62
C LEU A 152 4.48 -17.45 -5.62
N MET A 153 3.76 -18.17 -4.74
CA MET A 153 2.93 -17.57 -3.69
C MET A 153 3.76 -16.67 -2.77
N ASN A 154 4.92 -17.14 -2.31
CA ASN A 154 5.80 -16.39 -1.43
C ASN A 154 6.49 -15.20 -2.14
N ASP A 155 6.85 -15.37 -3.40
CA ASP A 155 7.42 -14.28 -4.21
C ASP A 155 6.36 -13.17 -4.43
N LYS A 156 5.11 -13.53 -4.72
CA LYS A 156 3.97 -12.60 -4.84
C LYS A 156 3.66 -11.90 -3.51
N ALA A 157 3.67 -12.61 -2.39
CA ALA A 157 3.48 -11.98 -1.08
C ALA A 157 4.51 -10.88 -0.83
N LYS A 158 5.78 -11.10 -1.17
CA LYS A 158 6.84 -10.08 -1.08
C LYS A 158 6.60 -8.91 -2.04
N GLU A 159 6.19 -9.19 -3.29
CA GLU A 159 5.86 -8.16 -4.28
C GLU A 159 4.75 -7.24 -3.79
N LEU A 160 3.72 -7.80 -3.12
CA LEU A 160 2.62 -7.05 -2.52
C LEU A 160 2.98 -6.35 -1.21
N GLY A 161 4.25 -6.45 -0.75
CA GLY A 161 4.70 -5.84 0.50
C GLY A 161 4.15 -6.52 1.75
N CYS A 162 3.91 -7.84 1.68
CA CYS A 162 3.47 -8.65 2.82
C CYS A 162 4.69 -9.13 3.61
N GLU A 163 5.09 -8.36 4.64
CA GLU A 163 6.31 -8.63 5.41
C GLU A 163 6.15 -9.74 6.45
N ASN A 164 4.91 -10.04 6.85
CA ASN A 164 4.58 -10.99 7.89
C ASN A 164 3.74 -12.16 7.37
N THR A 165 3.97 -12.57 6.13
CA THR A 165 3.26 -13.68 5.48
C THR A 165 4.23 -14.71 4.91
N HIS A 166 3.93 -15.98 5.13
CA HIS A 166 4.65 -17.10 4.55
C HIS A 166 3.69 -18.27 4.28
N PHE A 167 3.74 -18.82 3.09
CA PHE A 167 2.93 -19.95 2.64
C PHE A 167 3.78 -21.22 2.53
N GLU A 168 3.23 -22.36 2.98
CA GLU A 168 3.83 -23.69 2.89
C GLU A 168 3.05 -24.61 1.94
N ASN A 169 1.80 -24.26 1.62
CA ASN A 169 0.92 -25.03 0.75
C ASN A 169 -0.11 -24.11 0.07
N PRO A 170 -0.81 -24.61 -1.00
CA PRO A 170 -1.78 -23.79 -1.73
C PRO A 170 -3.18 -23.78 -1.13
N ASP A 171 -3.49 -24.64 -0.16
CA ASP A 171 -4.83 -24.88 0.35
C ASP A 171 -5.11 -24.35 1.76
N GLY A 172 -4.05 -24.07 2.55
CA GLY A 172 -4.15 -23.55 3.91
C GLY A 172 -4.25 -24.62 4.99
N LEU A 173 -3.91 -25.88 4.69
CA LEU A 173 -3.69 -26.88 5.74
C LEU A 173 -2.62 -26.41 6.70
N HIS A 174 -2.79 -26.76 7.96
CA HIS A 174 -1.93 -26.27 9.01
C HIS A 174 -0.46 -26.68 8.85
N ASN A 175 0.41 -25.71 9.00
CA ASN A 175 1.85 -25.85 9.18
C ASN A 175 2.32 -24.66 10.05
N ASP A 176 3.21 -24.91 11.01
CA ASP A 176 3.70 -23.88 11.93
C ASP A 176 4.36 -22.69 11.22
N ASN A 177 4.91 -22.89 10.02
CA ASN A 177 5.52 -21.84 9.21
C ASN A 177 4.53 -21.21 8.20
N HIS A 178 3.26 -21.64 8.18
CA HIS A 178 2.23 -21.10 7.31
C HIS A 178 1.42 -20.04 8.04
N TYR A 179 1.79 -18.77 7.90
CA TYR A 179 1.22 -17.66 8.67
C TYR A 179 1.00 -16.42 7.82
N THR A 180 0.13 -15.55 8.31
CA THR A 180 -0.16 -14.24 7.74
C THR A 180 -0.58 -13.25 8.84
N THR A 181 -0.94 -12.02 8.47
CA THR A 181 -1.59 -11.02 9.33
C THR A 181 -2.87 -10.52 8.69
N ALA A 182 -3.78 -9.92 9.46
CA ALA A 182 -4.99 -9.33 8.88
C ALA A 182 -4.63 -8.21 7.88
N ARG A 183 -3.60 -7.43 8.15
CA ARG A 183 -3.11 -6.37 7.26
C ARG A 183 -2.52 -6.93 5.96
N ASP A 184 -1.75 -7.99 6.02
CA ASP A 184 -1.19 -8.61 4.81
C ASP A 184 -2.28 -9.29 3.97
N MET A 185 -3.24 -9.98 4.62
CA MET A 185 -4.40 -10.54 3.91
C MET A 185 -5.27 -9.47 3.25
N TYR A 186 -5.39 -8.28 3.84
CA TYR A 186 -6.02 -7.12 3.20
C TYR A 186 -5.31 -6.75 1.89
N LYS A 187 -3.97 -6.63 1.90
CA LYS A 187 -3.18 -6.31 0.69
C LYS A 187 -3.37 -7.37 -0.39
N ILE A 188 -3.27 -8.66 -0.01
CA ILE A 188 -3.46 -9.81 -0.90
C ILE A 188 -4.86 -9.77 -1.52
N THR A 189 -5.89 -9.56 -0.69
CA THR A 189 -7.27 -9.58 -1.15
C THR A 189 -7.61 -8.38 -2.03
N THR A 190 -7.12 -7.20 -1.70
CA THR A 190 -7.31 -5.99 -2.51
C THR A 190 -6.71 -6.18 -3.91
N TYR A 191 -5.54 -6.82 -4.02
CA TYR A 191 -4.97 -7.18 -5.30
C TYR A 191 -5.82 -8.23 -6.04
N ALA A 192 -6.28 -9.28 -5.35
CA ALA A 192 -7.11 -10.32 -5.95
C ALA A 192 -8.43 -9.75 -6.54
N LEU A 193 -9.02 -8.74 -5.89
CA LEU A 193 -10.24 -8.06 -6.37
C LEU A 193 -10.04 -7.34 -7.73
N THR A 194 -8.81 -7.07 -8.14
CA THR A 194 -8.50 -6.49 -9.46
C THR A 194 -8.41 -7.54 -10.57
N LEU A 195 -8.38 -8.83 -10.21
CA LEU A 195 -8.18 -9.93 -11.17
C LEU A 195 -9.50 -10.40 -11.80
N PRO A 196 -9.45 -10.91 -13.05
CA PRO A 196 -10.63 -11.39 -13.75
C PRO A 196 -11.41 -12.42 -12.94
N LYS A 197 -12.74 -12.37 -12.97
CA LYS A 197 -13.66 -13.37 -12.36
C LYS A 197 -13.58 -13.53 -10.83
N PHE A 198 -12.59 -12.95 -10.13
CA PHE A 198 -12.41 -13.18 -8.70
C PHE A 198 -13.64 -12.80 -7.88
N ALA A 199 -14.16 -11.59 -8.06
CA ALA A 199 -15.34 -11.11 -7.34
C ALA A 199 -16.61 -11.92 -7.70
N GLU A 200 -16.75 -12.35 -8.97
CA GLU A 200 -17.86 -13.19 -9.44
C GLU A 200 -17.84 -14.56 -8.74
N ILE A 201 -16.70 -15.27 -8.81
CA ILE A 201 -16.54 -16.61 -8.26
C ILE A 201 -16.73 -16.58 -6.74
N THR A 202 -16.10 -15.65 -6.04
CA THR A 202 -16.15 -15.60 -4.57
C THR A 202 -17.50 -15.16 -4.02
N ASN A 203 -18.33 -14.49 -4.82
CA ASN A 203 -19.71 -14.12 -4.44
C ASN A 203 -20.76 -15.12 -4.88
N THR A 204 -20.35 -16.27 -5.44
CA THR A 204 -21.25 -17.32 -5.88
C THR A 204 -21.65 -18.21 -4.71
N THR A 205 -22.96 -18.42 -4.52
CA THR A 205 -23.49 -19.25 -3.42
C THR A 205 -23.61 -20.72 -3.80
N ALA A 206 -23.84 -21.03 -5.09
CA ALA A 206 -23.89 -22.39 -5.62
C ALA A 206 -23.40 -22.42 -7.06
N TYR A 207 -22.65 -23.46 -7.42
CA TYR A 207 -22.10 -23.66 -8.77
C TYR A 207 -22.08 -25.16 -9.12
N THR A 208 -22.47 -25.50 -10.34
CA THR A 208 -22.41 -26.88 -10.83
C THR A 208 -21.33 -26.96 -11.90
N CYS A 209 -20.31 -27.78 -11.68
CA CYS A 209 -19.23 -28.03 -12.65
C CYS A 209 -19.77 -28.80 -13.88
N GLU A 210 -19.06 -28.67 -14.99
CA GLU A 210 -19.39 -29.38 -16.22
C GLU A 210 -19.38 -30.92 -16.00
N GLY A 211 -20.51 -31.53 -16.17
CA GLY A 211 -20.69 -32.99 -16.03
C GLY A 211 -21.05 -33.47 -14.64
N ASP A 212 -21.25 -32.55 -13.68
CA ASP A 212 -21.72 -32.91 -12.33
C ASP A 212 -23.24 -32.80 -12.20
N ASP A 213 -23.82 -33.65 -11.34
CA ASP A 213 -25.26 -33.68 -11.06
C ASP A 213 -25.66 -32.73 -9.89
N TYR A 214 -24.72 -32.37 -9.02
CA TYR A 214 -24.97 -31.64 -7.79
C TYR A 214 -24.16 -30.34 -7.71
N PRO A 215 -24.75 -29.27 -7.17
CA PRO A 215 -24.02 -28.01 -7.02
C PRO A 215 -23.03 -28.07 -5.85
N LEU A 216 -21.87 -27.45 -6.05
CA LEU A 216 -20.99 -26.97 -5.00
C LEU A 216 -21.68 -25.82 -4.26
N VAL A 217 -21.64 -25.80 -2.93
CA VAL A 217 -22.31 -24.80 -2.11
C VAL A 217 -21.28 -24.01 -1.30
N THR A 218 -21.51 -22.71 -1.15
CA THR A 218 -20.60 -21.82 -0.43
C THR A 218 -20.50 -22.18 1.05
N THR A 219 -19.31 -22.00 1.60
CA THR A 219 -19.05 -22.06 3.06
C THR A 219 -19.27 -20.70 3.75
N ASN A 220 -19.52 -19.65 2.97
CA ASN A 220 -19.73 -18.31 3.51
C ASN A 220 -21.24 -18.00 3.68
N TYR A 221 -21.74 -18.25 4.87
CA TYR A 221 -23.15 -18.02 5.20
C TYR A 221 -23.56 -16.54 5.20
N LEU A 222 -22.61 -15.60 5.28
CA LEU A 222 -22.93 -14.18 5.17
C LEU A 222 -23.59 -13.81 3.84
N ILE A 223 -23.24 -14.50 2.75
CA ILE A 223 -23.71 -14.18 1.40
C ILE A 223 -24.85 -15.11 0.94
N ASP A 224 -25.18 -16.17 1.69
CA ASP A 224 -26.17 -17.15 1.26
C ASP A 224 -27.57 -16.85 1.87
N PRO A 225 -28.50 -16.30 1.08
CA PRO A 225 -29.84 -15.97 1.57
C PRO A 225 -30.69 -17.20 1.88
N ASN A 226 -30.31 -18.39 1.39
CA ASN A 226 -31.08 -19.61 1.54
C ASN A 226 -30.62 -20.45 2.75
N ASN A 227 -29.29 -20.52 2.98
CA ASN A 227 -28.71 -21.37 4.03
C ASN A 227 -27.98 -20.55 5.11
N GLY A 228 -27.82 -19.24 4.95
CA GLY A 228 -27.10 -18.37 5.89
C GLY A 228 -27.78 -18.19 7.24
N GLY A 229 -29.11 -18.34 7.31
CA GLY A 229 -29.87 -18.17 8.55
C GLY A 229 -29.59 -16.82 9.19
N ASP A 230 -29.28 -16.82 10.50
CA ASP A 230 -28.97 -15.61 11.28
C ASP A 230 -27.65 -14.94 10.88
N TYR A 231 -26.78 -15.62 10.13
CA TYR A 231 -25.52 -15.07 9.63
C TYR A 231 -25.68 -14.25 8.34
N TYR A 232 -26.78 -14.46 7.59
CA TYR A 232 -26.98 -13.78 6.32
C TYR A 232 -27.02 -12.26 6.50
N TYR A 233 -26.14 -11.55 5.77
CA TYR A 233 -26.09 -10.10 5.74
C TYR A 233 -26.21 -9.58 4.31
N MET A 234 -27.34 -9.00 3.96
CA MET A 234 -27.72 -8.68 2.57
C MET A 234 -26.72 -7.79 1.81
N TYR A 235 -25.91 -7.03 2.51
CA TYR A 235 -24.88 -6.16 1.90
C TYR A 235 -23.53 -6.84 1.75
N ALA A 236 -23.32 -8.02 2.35
CA ALA A 236 -22.08 -8.77 2.24
C ALA A 236 -21.85 -9.33 0.84
N LYS A 237 -20.57 -9.36 0.43
CA LYS A 237 -20.09 -9.89 -0.85
C LYS A 237 -18.85 -10.74 -0.63
N GLY A 238 -18.88 -12.02 -1.04
CA GLY A 238 -17.75 -12.94 -0.99
C GLY A 238 -17.10 -12.97 0.41
N ILE A 239 -15.86 -13.26 0.61
CA ILE A 239 -14.80 -13.66 -0.32
C ILE A 239 -14.38 -15.10 0.01
N LYS A 240 -13.86 -15.33 1.27
CA LYS A 240 -13.35 -16.64 1.66
C LYS A 240 -13.39 -16.89 3.15
N THR A 241 -13.88 -18.06 3.54
CA THR A 241 -13.79 -18.60 4.90
C THR A 241 -12.55 -19.50 5.05
N GLY A 242 -12.10 -19.68 6.28
CA GLY A 242 -11.06 -20.65 6.63
C GLY A 242 -11.29 -21.21 8.04
N THR A 243 -10.99 -22.50 8.23
CA THR A 243 -11.09 -23.14 9.57
C THR A 243 -10.07 -24.27 9.67
N THR A 244 -9.28 -24.26 10.73
CA THR A 244 -8.53 -25.40 11.26
C THR A 244 -8.52 -25.29 12.79
N ASP A 245 -8.21 -26.37 13.49
CA ASP A 245 -8.14 -26.33 14.97
C ASP A 245 -7.14 -25.26 15.48
N GLN A 246 -6.02 -25.10 14.77
CA GLN A 246 -4.97 -24.15 15.14
C GLN A 246 -5.27 -22.70 14.69
N ALA A 247 -5.92 -22.55 13.54
CA ALA A 247 -6.28 -21.22 13.03
C ALA A 247 -7.53 -20.65 13.67
N GLY A 248 -8.36 -21.49 14.30
CA GLY A 248 -9.71 -21.07 14.62
C GLY A 248 -10.52 -20.81 13.34
N ARG A 249 -11.53 -19.95 13.43
CA ARG A 249 -12.28 -19.49 12.26
C ARG A 249 -11.65 -18.21 11.69
N CYS A 250 -11.52 -18.17 10.39
CA CYS A 250 -11.01 -17.04 9.62
C CYS A 250 -12.04 -16.64 8.54
N LEU A 251 -12.10 -15.36 8.22
CA LEU A 251 -12.98 -14.82 7.19
C LEU A 251 -12.37 -13.60 6.54
N VAL A 252 -12.43 -13.54 5.23
CA VAL A 252 -12.23 -12.32 4.44
C VAL A 252 -13.53 -12.06 3.69
N THR A 253 -14.09 -10.86 3.82
CA THR A 253 -15.38 -10.52 3.23
C THR A 253 -15.47 -9.02 2.96
N THR A 254 -16.35 -8.61 2.04
CA THR A 254 -16.66 -7.21 1.79
C THR A 254 -18.14 -6.93 2.02
N ALA A 255 -18.49 -5.66 2.18
CA ALA A 255 -19.88 -5.23 2.15
C ALA A 255 -20.00 -3.88 1.45
N SER A 256 -21.12 -3.67 0.73
CA SER A 256 -21.38 -2.42 0.02
C SER A 256 -22.83 -2.00 0.19
N ALA A 257 -23.06 -0.75 0.60
CA ALA A 257 -24.36 -0.13 0.67
C ALA A 257 -24.21 1.39 0.55
N ASP A 258 -25.19 2.06 -0.02
CA ASP A 258 -25.33 3.53 -0.08
C ASP A 258 -24.08 4.27 -0.63
N GLY A 259 -23.33 3.62 -1.53
CA GLY A 259 -22.13 4.19 -2.12
C GLY A 259 -20.84 3.99 -1.31
N TYR A 260 -20.92 3.28 -0.18
CA TYR A 260 -19.75 2.91 0.63
C TYR A 260 -19.42 1.43 0.48
N SER A 261 -18.14 1.12 0.41
CA SER A 261 -17.65 -0.24 0.36
C SER A 261 -16.58 -0.47 1.44
N TYR A 262 -16.71 -1.58 2.14
CA TYR A 262 -15.78 -1.97 3.19
C TYR A 262 -15.27 -3.39 2.96
N ILE A 263 -14.00 -3.65 3.34
CA ILE A 263 -13.42 -4.98 3.42
C ILE A 263 -13.05 -5.28 4.87
N ALA A 264 -13.43 -6.46 5.33
CA ALA A 264 -13.09 -6.99 6.64
C ALA A 264 -12.23 -8.23 6.50
N VAL A 265 -11.13 -8.26 7.25
CA VAL A 265 -10.30 -9.45 7.47
C VAL A 265 -10.38 -9.80 8.94
N LEU A 266 -10.86 -11.00 9.25
CA LEU A 266 -11.06 -11.50 10.61
C LEU A 266 -10.32 -12.84 10.74
N LEU A 267 -9.39 -12.93 11.68
CA LEU A 267 -8.58 -14.11 11.89
C LEU A 267 -8.66 -14.57 13.34
N HIS A 268 -8.63 -15.89 13.53
CA HIS A 268 -8.54 -16.54 14.82
C HIS A 268 -9.73 -16.25 15.75
N ALA A 269 -10.97 -16.38 15.25
CA ALA A 269 -12.11 -16.49 16.16
C ALA A 269 -12.16 -17.93 16.75
N PRO A 270 -12.70 -18.08 17.98
CA PRO A 270 -12.74 -19.38 18.65
C PRO A 270 -13.40 -20.46 17.80
N TYR A 271 -12.74 -21.62 17.73
CA TYR A 271 -13.27 -22.83 17.10
C TYR A 271 -12.76 -24.05 17.85
N LYS A 272 -13.65 -25.00 18.04
CA LYS A 272 -13.30 -26.33 18.51
C LYS A 272 -14.25 -27.33 17.85
N GLU A 273 -13.71 -28.28 17.11
CA GLU A 273 -14.48 -29.30 16.41
C GLU A 273 -15.42 -30.04 17.38
N GLY A 274 -16.70 -30.18 16.96
CA GLY A 274 -17.73 -30.85 17.75
C GLY A 274 -18.21 -30.12 19.02
N VAL A 275 -17.72 -28.88 19.29
CA VAL A 275 -18.06 -28.11 20.49
C VAL A 275 -18.59 -26.71 20.17
N SER A 276 -18.06 -26.04 19.16
CA SER A 276 -18.49 -24.69 18.79
C SER A 276 -19.14 -24.70 17.40
N GLU A 277 -20.46 -24.52 17.38
CA GLU A 277 -21.22 -24.36 16.13
C GLU A 277 -21.28 -22.88 15.70
N GLU A 278 -20.85 -21.95 16.55
CA GLU A 278 -20.93 -20.51 16.31
C GLU A 278 -19.86 -20.05 15.31
N TYR A 279 -20.31 -19.28 14.30
CA TYR A 279 -19.43 -18.65 13.31
C TYR A 279 -19.10 -17.22 13.74
N GLY A 280 -18.29 -17.06 14.81
CA GLY A 280 -17.95 -15.77 15.39
C GLY A 280 -17.40 -14.75 14.39
N THR A 281 -16.63 -15.19 13.39
CA THR A 281 -16.14 -14.28 12.34
C THR A 281 -17.27 -13.68 11.49
N MET A 282 -18.36 -14.44 11.26
CA MET A 282 -19.50 -13.92 10.48
C MET A 282 -20.34 -12.94 11.30
N THR A 283 -20.55 -13.23 12.58
CA THR A 283 -21.20 -12.30 13.52
C THR A 283 -20.40 -11.00 13.62
N ASP A 284 -19.10 -11.10 13.89
CA ASP A 284 -18.18 -9.96 13.97
C ASP A 284 -18.22 -9.12 12.68
N ALA A 285 -18.15 -9.76 11.50
CA ALA A 285 -18.19 -9.06 10.23
C ALA A 285 -19.52 -8.32 10.01
N ALA A 286 -20.66 -8.98 10.28
CA ALA A 286 -21.98 -8.36 10.12
C ALA A 286 -22.15 -7.15 11.06
N ASP A 287 -21.70 -7.25 12.31
CA ASP A 287 -21.80 -6.17 13.30
C ASP A 287 -20.86 -5.00 12.94
N LEU A 288 -19.63 -5.27 12.52
CA LEU A 288 -18.68 -4.27 12.07
C LEU A 288 -19.17 -3.55 10.81
N PHE A 289 -19.71 -4.28 9.83
CA PHE A 289 -20.27 -3.67 8.62
C PHE A 289 -21.53 -2.84 8.95
N ARG A 290 -22.41 -3.35 9.80
CA ARG A 290 -23.60 -2.60 10.24
C ARG A 290 -23.18 -1.29 10.92
N TRP A 291 -22.24 -1.35 11.84
CA TRP A 291 -21.71 -0.16 12.48
C TRP A 291 -21.10 0.80 11.46
N ALA A 292 -20.18 0.34 10.61
CA ALA A 292 -19.49 1.21 9.64
C ALA A 292 -20.47 1.86 8.65
N LEU A 293 -21.42 1.10 8.09
CA LEU A 293 -22.40 1.61 7.12
C LEU A 293 -23.45 2.54 7.72
N THR A 294 -23.77 2.39 9.03
CA THR A 294 -24.79 3.22 9.69
C THR A 294 -24.23 4.42 10.43
N SER A 295 -23.03 4.32 10.98
CA SER A 295 -22.47 5.30 11.90
C SER A 295 -21.33 6.13 11.31
N LEU A 296 -20.77 5.74 10.16
CA LEU A 296 -19.69 6.48 9.49
C LEU A 296 -20.20 7.12 8.19
N GLU A 297 -19.56 8.22 7.79
CA GLU A 297 -19.80 8.89 6.52
C GLU A 297 -18.50 9.48 5.95
N LEU A 298 -18.50 9.80 4.65
CA LEU A 298 -17.41 10.48 3.97
C LEU A 298 -17.57 11.99 4.12
N GLU A 299 -16.72 12.62 4.92
CA GLU A 299 -16.63 14.08 5.03
C GLU A 299 -15.54 14.61 4.10
N THR A 300 -15.87 15.62 3.28
CA THR A 300 -14.88 16.33 2.46
C THR A 300 -14.48 17.61 3.14
N VAL A 301 -13.29 17.62 3.73
CA VAL A 301 -12.75 18.72 4.52
C VAL A 301 -12.22 19.85 3.64
N ALA A 302 -11.59 19.50 2.51
CA ALA A 302 -11.13 20.47 1.51
C ALA A 302 -11.23 19.87 0.10
N THR A 303 -11.66 20.69 -0.87
CA THR A 303 -11.66 20.31 -2.28
C THR A 303 -10.34 20.69 -2.94
N SER A 304 -10.07 20.16 -4.14
CA SER A 304 -8.90 20.52 -4.94
C SER A 304 -8.83 22.00 -5.37
N SER A 305 -9.87 22.79 -5.09
CA SER A 305 -9.89 24.24 -5.30
C SER A 305 -9.91 25.07 -4.02
N THR A 306 -9.95 24.40 -2.84
CA THR A 306 -10.00 25.08 -1.54
C THR A 306 -8.57 25.35 -1.06
N PRO A 307 -8.17 26.63 -0.89
CA PRO A 307 -6.85 26.95 -0.32
C PRO A 307 -6.73 26.40 1.11
N VAL A 308 -5.66 25.67 1.37
CA VAL A 308 -5.35 25.08 2.69
C VAL A 308 -4.34 25.94 3.44
N CYS A 309 -3.33 26.43 2.73
CA CYS A 309 -2.33 27.34 3.29
C CYS A 309 -1.78 28.30 2.22
N GLU A 310 -1.06 29.32 2.66
CA GLU A 310 -0.37 30.28 1.82
C GLU A 310 1.12 30.24 2.14
N GLU A 311 1.95 30.08 1.08
CA GLU A 311 3.39 29.98 1.23
C GLU A 311 4.12 31.08 0.47
N LYS A 312 5.27 31.50 1.03
CA LYS A 312 6.11 32.53 0.44
C LYS A 312 6.79 32.03 -0.83
N VAL A 313 6.77 32.88 -1.87
CA VAL A 313 7.45 32.60 -3.15
C VAL A 313 8.68 33.49 -3.31
N ASN A 314 9.79 32.86 -3.63
CA ASN A 314 11.02 33.56 -4.01
C ASN A 314 11.19 33.53 -5.54
N LEU A 315 12.05 34.43 -6.06
CA LEU A 315 12.45 34.49 -7.48
C LEU A 315 11.31 34.77 -8.46
N ALA A 316 10.13 35.18 -8.00
CA ALA A 316 9.01 35.62 -8.81
C ALA A 316 8.90 37.16 -8.75
N TRP A 317 8.60 37.82 -9.91
CA TRP A 317 8.41 39.26 -9.94
C TRP A 317 6.94 39.62 -9.70
N GLY A 318 6.67 40.40 -8.67
CA GLY A 318 5.31 40.85 -8.35
C GLY A 318 4.40 39.78 -7.71
N LYS A 319 4.98 38.68 -7.26
CA LYS A 319 4.32 37.61 -6.51
C LYS A 319 5.18 37.25 -5.29
N ASP A 320 4.65 37.52 -4.11
CA ASP A 320 5.35 37.29 -2.83
C ASP A 320 4.87 36.02 -2.15
N SER A 321 3.70 35.49 -2.54
CA SER A 321 3.09 34.30 -1.98
C SER A 321 2.26 33.51 -3.00
N VAL A 322 1.95 32.26 -2.68
CA VAL A 322 1.09 31.38 -3.44
C VAL A 322 0.16 30.60 -2.51
N LEU A 323 -1.08 30.45 -2.93
CA LEU A 323 -2.04 29.57 -2.26
C LEU A 323 -1.78 28.12 -2.66
N LEU A 324 -1.73 27.24 -1.68
CA LEU A 324 -1.62 25.79 -1.91
C LEU A 324 -2.98 25.14 -1.74
N VAL A 325 -3.30 24.26 -2.68
CA VAL A 325 -4.56 23.51 -2.72
C VAL A 325 -4.25 22.01 -2.71
N PRO A 326 -5.18 21.16 -2.24
CA PRO A 326 -5.02 19.71 -2.36
C PRO A 326 -4.96 19.27 -3.82
N GLU A 327 -4.06 18.35 -4.16
CA GLU A 327 -3.97 17.72 -5.50
C GLU A 327 -5.29 17.01 -5.90
N LYS A 328 -6.00 16.48 -4.91
CA LYS A 328 -7.34 15.90 -5.01
C LYS A 328 -8.16 16.27 -3.77
N ASN A 329 -9.45 16.02 -3.79
CA ASN A 329 -10.29 16.28 -2.60
C ASN A 329 -9.71 15.59 -1.36
N LEU A 330 -9.55 16.32 -0.30
CA LEU A 330 -9.12 15.86 1.00
C LEU A 330 -10.37 15.43 1.78
N SER A 331 -10.64 14.13 1.77
CA SER A 331 -11.83 13.54 2.39
C SER A 331 -11.41 12.42 3.33
N ALA A 332 -12.22 12.17 4.34
CA ALA A 332 -12.03 11.12 5.32
C ALA A 332 -13.36 10.46 5.69
N ILE A 333 -13.31 9.18 6.03
CA ILE A 333 -14.43 8.49 6.69
C ILE A 333 -14.40 8.88 8.16
N VAL A 334 -15.50 9.41 8.67
CA VAL A 334 -15.64 9.92 10.03
C VAL A 334 -17.00 9.51 10.63
N PRO A 335 -17.16 9.53 11.97
CA PRO A 335 -18.47 9.38 12.58
C PRO A 335 -19.46 10.45 12.13
N LYS A 336 -20.74 10.10 11.90
CA LYS A 336 -21.81 11.02 11.48
C LYS A 336 -22.13 12.09 12.52
N ASP A 337 -21.85 11.84 13.77
CA ASP A 337 -22.05 12.73 14.92
C ASP A 337 -20.81 13.55 15.28
N LEU A 338 -19.77 13.53 14.43
CA LEU A 338 -18.53 14.23 14.65
C LEU A 338 -18.75 15.76 14.69
N GLU A 339 -18.18 16.41 15.71
CA GLU A 339 -18.11 17.87 15.75
C GLU A 339 -16.95 18.36 14.86
N LYS A 340 -17.17 19.47 14.12
CA LYS A 340 -16.20 19.95 13.12
C LYS A 340 -14.84 20.34 13.69
N ASP A 341 -14.77 20.67 14.97
CA ASP A 341 -13.54 21.02 15.69
C ASP A 341 -12.71 19.79 16.12
N GLU A 342 -13.26 18.58 15.99
CA GLU A 342 -12.54 17.33 16.19
C GLU A 342 -11.65 16.95 14.99
N LEU A 343 -11.82 17.62 13.82
CA LEU A 343 -10.95 17.46 12.66
C LEU A 343 -9.94 18.60 12.57
N ILE A 344 -8.66 18.27 12.61
CA ILE A 344 -7.56 19.21 12.55
C ILE A 344 -6.79 18.97 11.25
N ILE A 345 -6.57 20.02 10.46
CA ILE A 345 -5.69 19.96 9.29
C ILE A 345 -4.32 20.48 9.71
N GLU A 346 -3.30 19.67 9.50
CA GLU A 346 -1.90 20.07 9.64
C GLU A 346 -1.21 20.00 8.27
N THR A 347 -0.36 20.99 7.97
CA THR A 347 0.39 21.08 6.72
C THR A 347 1.88 20.89 6.98
N ASP A 348 2.51 20.11 6.11
CA ASP A 348 3.96 19.93 6.07
C ASP A 348 4.47 20.52 4.74
N VAL A 349 4.90 21.78 4.79
CA VAL A 349 5.32 22.58 3.63
C VAL A 349 6.62 23.34 3.97
N PRO A 350 7.48 23.62 2.99
CA PRO A 350 8.70 24.42 3.22
C PRO A 350 8.33 25.88 3.52
N GLU A 351 9.11 26.59 4.34
CA GLU A 351 8.92 28.01 4.70
C GLU A 351 8.90 28.97 3.49
N SER A 352 9.39 28.55 2.35
CA SER A 352 9.34 29.29 1.09
C SER A 352 9.63 28.38 -0.10
N ILE A 353 9.10 28.76 -1.27
CA ILE A 353 9.20 28.02 -2.52
C ILE A 353 9.87 28.89 -3.57
N ASP A 354 10.83 28.37 -4.31
CA ASP A 354 11.49 29.08 -5.40
C ASP A 354 10.74 28.88 -6.72
N ALA A 355 10.42 29.95 -7.44
CA ALA A 355 9.89 29.88 -8.80
C ALA A 355 10.97 29.32 -9.77
N PRO A 356 10.59 28.59 -10.86
CA PRO A 356 9.23 28.44 -11.38
C PRO A 356 8.45 27.34 -10.64
N ILE A 357 7.12 27.50 -10.55
CA ILE A 357 6.20 26.53 -9.92
C ILE A 357 5.08 26.25 -10.91
N ASP A 358 4.87 25.00 -11.27
CA ASP A 358 3.73 24.55 -12.07
C ASP A 358 2.59 24.03 -11.16
N THR A 359 1.36 24.04 -11.67
CA THR A 359 0.15 23.66 -10.91
C THR A 359 0.06 22.17 -10.53
N ASP A 360 0.91 21.32 -11.11
CA ASP A 360 1.05 19.89 -10.81
C ASP A 360 2.27 19.57 -9.93
N THR A 361 3.06 20.59 -9.59
CA THR A 361 4.25 20.43 -8.75
C THR A 361 3.84 20.23 -7.29
N VAL A 362 4.14 19.06 -6.74
CA VAL A 362 3.93 18.77 -5.32
C VAL A 362 4.89 19.63 -4.49
N VAL A 363 4.33 20.43 -3.61
CA VAL A 363 5.06 21.37 -2.74
C VAL A 363 5.19 20.84 -1.32
N GLY A 364 4.18 20.12 -0.85
CA GLY A 364 4.12 19.59 0.49
C GLY A 364 2.93 18.66 0.66
N THR A 365 2.48 18.50 1.89
CA THR A 365 1.31 17.65 2.20
C THR A 365 0.39 18.31 3.20
N ALA A 366 -0.91 18.00 3.12
CA ALA A 366 -1.90 18.27 4.17
C ALA A 366 -2.38 16.95 4.76
N THR A 367 -2.46 16.89 6.08
CA THR A 367 -2.90 15.72 6.82
C THR A 367 -4.11 16.12 7.69
N ILE A 368 -5.19 15.34 7.60
CA ILE A 368 -6.31 15.46 8.54
C ILE A 368 -6.01 14.56 9.74
N TYR A 369 -6.16 15.11 10.92
CA TYR A 369 -6.16 14.38 12.18
C TYR A 369 -7.55 14.42 12.80
N TYR A 370 -8.00 13.27 13.29
CA TYR A 370 -9.09 13.19 14.24
C TYR A 370 -8.55 13.30 15.66
N GLN A 371 -9.15 14.16 16.48
CA GLN A 371 -8.81 14.29 17.87
C GLN A 371 -10.03 13.92 18.73
N GLY A 372 -10.07 12.66 19.18
CA GLY A 372 -11.14 12.19 20.04
C GLY A 372 -11.11 12.81 21.44
N SER A 373 -12.10 12.46 22.25
CA SER A 373 -12.26 12.93 23.63
C SER A 373 -11.09 12.60 24.57
N ASP A 374 -10.24 11.63 24.19
CA ASP A 374 -9.00 11.27 24.92
C ASP A 374 -7.82 12.22 24.60
N GLY A 375 -8.01 13.19 23.70
CA GLY A 375 -7.03 14.18 23.30
C GLY A 375 -5.92 13.64 22.36
N LYS A 376 -5.97 12.37 21.96
CA LYS A 376 -5.01 11.81 21.03
C LYS A 376 -5.37 12.19 19.60
N LYS A 377 -4.36 12.63 18.85
CA LYS A 377 -4.48 12.86 17.42
C LYS A 377 -4.21 11.57 16.67
N GLN A 378 -5.11 11.21 15.76
CA GLN A 378 -5.00 10.06 14.87
C GLN A 378 -5.07 10.53 13.42
N GLU A 379 -4.11 10.15 12.59
CA GLU A 379 -4.09 10.50 11.17
C GLU A 379 -5.25 9.80 10.45
N VAL A 380 -6.09 10.57 9.78
CA VAL A 380 -7.30 10.08 9.10
C VAL A 380 -7.10 10.04 7.60
N ALA A 381 -6.53 11.09 7.04
CA ALA A 381 -6.25 11.19 5.61
C ALA A 381 -5.06 12.11 5.36
N LYS A 382 -4.36 11.86 4.25
CA LYS A 382 -3.24 12.67 3.79
C LYS A 382 -3.31 12.89 2.29
N VAL A 383 -2.98 14.11 1.83
CA VAL A 383 -2.97 14.47 0.42
C VAL A 383 -1.77 15.38 0.11
N ASN A 384 -1.28 15.30 -1.13
CA ASN A 384 -0.29 16.25 -1.61
C ASN A 384 -0.92 17.64 -1.77
N LEU A 385 -0.11 18.66 -1.52
CA LEU A 385 -0.44 20.07 -1.81
C LEU A 385 0.31 20.51 -3.06
N VAL A 386 -0.44 21.17 -3.94
CA VAL A 386 0.07 21.72 -5.20
C VAL A 386 -0.22 23.23 -5.28
N SER A 387 0.45 23.92 -6.17
CA SER A 387 0.20 25.35 -6.40
C SER A 387 -1.18 25.57 -7.05
N SER A 388 -1.95 26.56 -6.56
CA SER A 388 -3.22 26.96 -7.16
C SER A 388 -3.06 27.64 -8.52
N GLU A 389 -1.85 28.13 -8.84
CA GLU A 389 -1.55 28.84 -10.08
C GLU A 389 -0.10 28.59 -10.52
N LYS A 390 0.15 28.72 -11.82
CA LYS A 390 1.50 28.68 -12.36
C LYS A 390 2.24 29.99 -12.07
N ILE A 391 3.47 29.88 -11.53
CA ILE A 391 4.33 31.02 -11.22
C ILE A 391 5.61 30.91 -12.03
N GLU A 392 5.92 31.94 -12.82
CA GLU A 392 7.13 31.98 -13.63
C GLU A 392 8.29 32.62 -12.88
N MET A 393 9.49 32.11 -13.13
CA MET A 393 10.72 32.65 -12.54
C MET A 393 11.13 33.97 -13.19
N SER A 394 11.45 34.96 -12.36
CA SER A 394 12.08 36.19 -12.81
C SER A 394 13.59 36.00 -13.06
N GLY A 395 14.01 36.11 -14.32
CA GLY A 395 15.44 36.02 -14.67
C GLY A 395 16.32 37.06 -13.93
N ILE A 396 15.78 38.24 -13.64
CA ILE A 396 16.50 39.29 -12.92
C ILE A 396 16.72 38.88 -11.45
N LEU A 397 15.65 38.43 -10.78
CA LEU A 397 15.74 37.99 -9.38
C LEU A 397 16.61 36.73 -9.24
N PHE A 398 16.55 35.83 -10.20
CA PHE A 398 17.43 34.68 -10.23
C PHE A 398 18.91 35.09 -10.29
N VAL A 399 19.28 35.99 -11.23
CA VAL A 399 20.67 36.48 -11.34
C VAL A 399 21.10 37.18 -10.07
N LEU A 400 20.24 38.01 -9.48
CA LEU A 400 20.53 38.70 -8.20
C LEU A 400 20.71 37.69 -7.06
N ASN A 401 19.90 36.64 -7.02
CA ASN A 401 20.04 35.61 -6.01
C ASN A 401 21.35 34.82 -6.17
N VAL A 402 21.72 34.45 -7.39
CA VAL A 402 23.04 33.83 -7.66
C VAL A 402 24.18 34.72 -7.23
N ILE A 403 24.14 36.01 -7.57
CA ILE A 403 25.13 36.98 -7.17
C ILE A 403 25.23 37.06 -5.63
N THR A 404 24.11 37.22 -4.94
CA THR A 404 24.10 37.33 -3.47
C THR A 404 24.57 36.05 -2.80
N THR A 405 24.19 34.88 -3.34
CA THR A 405 24.65 33.58 -2.83
C THR A 405 26.14 33.38 -3.01
N VAL A 406 26.70 33.80 -4.17
CA VAL A 406 28.14 33.73 -4.43
C VAL A 406 28.89 34.69 -3.46
N PHE A 407 28.38 35.91 -3.26
CA PHE A 407 29.03 36.87 -2.33
C PHE A 407 28.94 36.42 -0.86
N LYS A 408 27.87 35.71 -0.45
CA LYS A 408 27.71 35.15 0.89
C LYS A 408 28.49 33.85 1.10
N SER A 409 28.98 33.23 0.02
CA SER A 409 29.68 31.95 0.08
C SER A 409 31.03 32.11 0.78
N TYR A 410 31.33 31.20 1.70
CA TYR A 410 32.65 31.09 2.35
C TYR A 410 33.80 31.03 1.32
N TRP A 411 33.62 30.32 0.22
CA TRP A 411 34.58 30.19 -0.86
C TRP A 411 34.92 31.53 -1.54
N PHE A 412 33.94 32.43 -1.64
CA PHE A 412 34.19 33.79 -2.18
C PHE A 412 35.15 34.58 -1.29
N LEU A 413 34.99 34.52 0.03
CA LEU A 413 35.89 35.15 0.98
C LEU A 413 37.31 34.54 0.91
N VAL A 414 37.41 33.22 0.72
CA VAL A 414 38.72 32.53 0.55
C VAL A 414 39.40 32.99 -0.74
N ILE A 415 38.67 33.09 -1.86
CA ILE A 415 39.23 33.56 -3.13
C ILE A 415 39.73 35.03 -3.01
N ILE A 416 38.94 35.93 -2.40
CA ILE A 416 39.35 37.30 -2.14
C ILE A 416 40.62 37.34 -1.27
N GLY A 417 40.67 36.50 -0.23
CA GLY A 417 41.87 36.40 0.62
C GLY A 417 43.12 36.00 -0.16
N ILE A 418 42.99 35.00 -1.03
CA ILE A 418 44.09 34.55 -1.91
C ILE A 418 44.54 35.66 -2.87
N ILE A 419 43.58 36.37 -3.51
CA ILE A 419 43.89 37.50 -4.40
C ILE A 419 44.62 38.60 -3.63
N ALA A 420 44.17 38.94 -2.42
CA ALA A 420 44.79 39.92 -1.57
C ALA A 420 46.25 39.55 -1.22
N ILE A 421 46.48 38.28 -0.87
CA ILE A 421 47.83 37.76 -0.60
C ILE A 421 48.72 37.87 -1.85
N ILE A 422 48.23 37.49 -3.02
CA ILE A 422 48.95 37.61 -4.30
C ILE A 422 49.33 39.05 -4.57
N LEU A 423 48.42 40.00 -4.39
CA LEU A 423 48.67 41.43 -4.57
C LEU A 423 49.71 41.96 -3.56
N ILE A 424 49.63 41.56 -2.30
CA ILE A 424 50.62 41.93 -1.28
C ILE A 424 52.02 41.40 -1.68
N CYS A 425 52.11 40.13 -2.09
CA CYS A 425 53.35 39.56 -2.56
C CYS A 425 53.90 40.26 -3.79
N TYR A 426 53.04 40.66 -4.73
CA TYR A 426 53.43 41.46 -5.90
C TYR A 426 54.00 42.83 -5.50
N PHE A 427 53.33 43.57 -4.62
CA PHE A 427 53.82 44.86 -4.14
C PHE A 427 55.15 44.76 -3.39
N ILE A 428 55.33 43.75 -2.54
CA ILE A 428 56.58 43.47 -1.85
C ILE A 428 57.68 43.19 -2.85
N SER A 429 57.45 42.26 -3.79
CA SER A 429 58.40 41.91 -4.85
C SER A 429 58.79 43.14 -5.71
N SER A 430 57.80 43.98 -6.09
CA SER A 430 58.03 45.21 -6.83
C SER A 430 58.91 46.21 -6.07
N LYS A 431 58.68 46.39 -4.75
CA LYS A 431 59.50 47.22 -3.89
C LYS A 431 60.94 46.69 -3.79
N ILE A 432 61.10 45.37 -3.63
CA ILE A 432 62.44 44.76 -3.57
C ILE A 432 63.19 44.95 -4.90
N ASN A 433 62.52 44.74 -6.03
CA ASN A 433 63.11 44.90 -7.37
C ASN A 433 63.52 46.39 -7.63
N LYS A 434 62.68 47.37 -7.21
CA LYS A 434 63.01 48.78 -7.30
C LYS A 434 64.26 49.14 -6.41
N LYS A 435 64.39 48.58 -5.19
CA LYS A 435 65.57 48.77 -4.36
C LYS A 435 66.81 48.08 -4.99
N ARG A 436 66.71 46.87 -5.54
CA ARG A 436 67.82 46.26 -6.25
C ARG A 436 68.25 46.99 -7.48
N SER A 437 67.33 47.51 -8.29
CA SER A 437 67.64 48.35 -9.45
C SER A 437 68.37 49.63 -9.09
N LYS A 438 67.93 50.33 -8.00
CA LYS A 438 68.61 51.52 -7.49
C LYS A 438 70.02 51.19 -6.96
N LYS A 439 70.21 50.04 -6.30
CA LYS A 439 71.53 49.62 -5.81
C LYS A 439 72.45 49.28 -6.97
N ASN A 440 71.97 48.62 -8.01
CA ASN A 440 72.76 48.27 -9.19
C ASN A 440 73.12 49.50 -10.04
N ARG A 441 72.25 50.53 -10.09
CA ARG A 441 72.61 51.83 -10.71
C ARG A 441 73.71 52.57 -9.96
N LYS A 442 73.70 52.53 -8.61
CA LYS A 442 74.79 53.13 -7.81
C LYS A 442 76.10 52.39 -8.03
N VAL A 443 76.13 51.05 -8.06
CA VAL A 443 77.33 50.29 -8.29
C VAL A 443 77.92 50.51 -9.69
N LYS A 444 77.11 50.69 -10.74
CA LYS A 444 77.58 51.02 -12.10
C LYS A 444 78.21 52.43 -12.15
N HIS A 445 77.70 53.37 -11.35
CA HIS A 445 78.27 54.73 -11.33
C HIS A 445 79.65 54.79 -10.65
N TYR A 446 79.94 53.94 -9.66
CA TYR A 446 81.24 53.83 -9.02
C TYR A 446 82.25 53.02 -9.80
N ARG A 447 81.87 52.32 -10.87
CA ARG A 447 82.76 51.51 -11.75
C ARG A 447 83.29 52.32 -12.93
N ASN A 448 82.72 53.48 -13.21
CA ASN A 448 83.05 54.37 -14.33
C ASN A 448 83.73 55.70 -13.86
N LEU A 449 84.21 55.76 -12.61
CA LEU A 449 85.17 56.74 -12.06
C LEU A 449 86.51 56.02 -11.85
#